data_3cf14cc5eebb66e19a1d97d665401c26
#
_entry.id   3cf14cc5eebb66e19a1d97d665401c26
#
_cell.length_a   1.000
_cell.length_b   1.000
_cell.length_c   1.000
_cell.angle_alpha   90.00
_cell.angle_beta   90.00
_cell.angle_gamma   90.00
#
_symmetry.space_group_name_H-M   'P 1'
#
loop_
_entity.id
_entity.type
_entity.pdbx_description
1 polymer ?
#
loop_
_entity_poly.entity_id
_entity_poly.type
_entity_poly.pdbx_seq_one_letter_code
_entity_poly.pdbx_strand_id
1 'polypeptide(L)'
;MHLKFITNIRKKNILQEKIEKLFKAKEDIDFDIWIKFLRDNAESTFATIIDTKKSIYSAVDKASKIPIFFCLKSYQVSTNLNDLLKSENHQEIEESQAVLTFFSGYTLGKKTIYKNIQILQPGQCLIVDKVNKKFKIENYFDVSKIKKLTLDNDILHNNFKDVLFDTFKKIKDLQRPIYVPLSAGKDSRLIVSMLRELNVKNVNIFSYGKNRNFEVQTAKNISEKLNFNWKYFPLNKKIQKKSILSSDFKEFSKKYESAFSIPFRQDFAVIHQNRNFFHRDGLIINGNTGDFITGGHMPVLHEDENELNENKLINYIISKHYTLWNFFSDQEYKKIFLLVKNEIKDINLSSDLNSFDIYQIFEFYNRQAKFVINGQRIYDFFELEWDLPFWSDSFIKFWFGVPTKHKSKQNFYIDFLNKENFGGVWKDFKDCKQQNSFDIRFLQSILRFFNFLLHGGNEEKWLRTKRRLIEPLIDHYGHYFNYPYFKICFSQNYPRNAIAWHTHEYLKEKKILIRKIVND
;
A
#
# COMPACT_ATOMS: atom_id res chain seq x y z
N MET A 1 32.72 -7.09 -11.28
CA MET A 1 31.51 -7.04 -10.43
C MET A 1 31.01 -5.61 -10.36
N HIS A 2 29.73 -5.38 -10.62
CA HIS A 2 29.07 -4.09 -10.42
C HIS A 2 27.96 -4.29 -9.39
N LEU A 3 28.04 -3.59 -8.25
CA LEU A 3 27.02 -3.63 -7.18
C LEU A 3 26.19 -2.37 -7.22
N LYS A 4 24.88 -2.52 -7.35
CA LYS A 4 23.89 -1.47 -7.12
C LYS A 4 23.10 -1.82 -5.86
N PHE A 5 23.28 -1.02 -4.82
CA PHE A 5 22.54 -1.14 -3.57
C PHE A 5 21.73 0.14 -3.35
N ILE A 6 20.45 0.01 -3.11
CA ILE A 6 19.53 1.13 -2.92
C ILE A 6 18.77 0.93 -1.62
N THR A 7 18.66 1.98 -0.84
CA THR A 7 17.84 2.07 0.37
C THR A 7 17.12 3.41 0.39
N ASN A 8 15.97 3.46 1.04
CA ASN A 8 15.24 4.71 1.27
C ASN A 8 15.73 5.48 2.52
N ILE A 9 16.74 4.96 3.24
CA ILE A 9 17.37 5.59 4.40
C ILE A 9 18.87 5.72 4.13
N ARG A 10 19.39 6.96 4.18
CA ARG A 10 20.78 7.30 3.79
C ARG A 10 21.85 6.93 4.84
N LYS A 11 21.57 6.11 5.82
CA LYS A 11 22.60 5.63 6.75
C LYS A 11 23.49 4.59 6.09
N LYS A 12 24.76 4.57 6.52
CA LYS A 12 25.73 3.51 6.19
C LYS A 12 25.07 2.15 6.42
N ASN A 13 24.92 1.38 5.35
CA ASN A 13 24.10 0.17 5.42
C ASN A 13 25.02 -1.05 5.67
N ILE A 14 24.94 -1.59 6.87
CA ILE A 14 25.71 -2.77 7.32
C ILE A 14 25.50 -3.95 6.36
N LEU A 15 24.29 -4.12 5.82
CA LEU A 15 23.99 -5.16 4.83
C LEU A 15 24.80 -4.97 3.54
N GLN A 16 24.91 -3.73 3.06
CA GLN A 16 25.74 -3.44 1.87
C GLN A 16 27.19 -3.85 2.09
N GLU A 17 27.79 -3.50 3.23
CA GLU A 17 29.17 -3.89 3.56
C GLU A 17 29.36 -5.42 3.63
N LYS A 18 28.38 -6.13 4.21
CA LYS A 18 28.40 -7.59 4.26
C LYS A 18 28.29 -8.22 2.86
N ILE A 19 27.42 -7.65 1.97
CA ILE A 19 27.31 -8.09 0.58
C ILE A 19 28.62 -7.87 -0.17
N GLU A 20 29.22 -6.69 -0.03
CA GLU A 20 30.50 -6.39 -0.66
C GLU A 20 31.60 -7.35 -0.22
N LYS A 21 31.68 -7.68 1.06
CA LYS A 21 32.62 -8.67 1.60
C LYS A 21 32.37 -10.06 1.02
N LEU A 22 31.10 -10.50 0.94
CA LEU A 22 30.73 -11.80 0.41
C LEU A 22 31.19 -11.98 -1.05
N PHE A 23 30.94 -10.98 -1.90
CA PHE A 23 31.27 -11.03 -3.33
C PHE A 23 32.73 -10.64 -3.65
N LYS A 24 33.45 -9.97 -2.74
CA LYS A 24 34.91 -9.81 -2.84
C LYS A 24 35.65 -11.12 -2.60
N ALA A 25 35.12 -11.98 -1.74
CA ALA A 25 35.70 -13.28 -1.45
C ALA A 25 35.50 -14.32 -2.57
N LYS A 26 34.34 -14.23 -3.26
CA LYS A 26 33.97 -15.10 -4.39
C LYS A 26 33.19 -14.30 -5.42
N GLU A 27 33.67 -14.24 -6.66
CA GLU A 27 33.03 -13.45 -7.74
C GLU A 27 31.64 -13.98 -8.09
N ASP A 28 31.44 -15.30 -8.03
CA ASP A 28 30.13 -15.96 -8.16
C ASP A 28 29.94 -16.92 -6.99
N ILE A 29 28.75 -16.92 -6.42
CA ILE A 29 28.37 -17.75 -5.27
C ILE A 29 27.20 -18.66 -5.64
N ASP A 30 27.12 -19.79 -4.94
CA ASP A 30 25.96 -20.67 -5.06
C ASP A 30 24.68 -19.97 -4.60
N PHE A 31 23.54 -20.32 -5.22
CA PHE A 31 22.25 -19.72 -4.90
C PHE A 31 21.80 -19.99 -3.47
N ASP A 32 22.08 -21.16 -2.95
CA ASP A 32 21.71 -21.53 -1.58
C ASP A 32 22.53 -20.73 -0.55
N ILE A 33 23.80 -20.42 -0.89
CA ILE A 33 24.63 -19.51 -0.09
C ILE A 33 24.03 -18.11 -0.09
N TRP A 34 23.56 -17.62 -1.25
CA TRP A 34 22.89 -16.32 -1.35
C TRP A 34 21.61 -16.25 -0.53
N ILE A 35 20.73 -17.27 -0.63
CA ILE A 35 19.49 -17.35 0.14
C ILE A 35 19.79 -17.38 1.64
N LYS A 36 20.72 -18.23 2.08
CA LYS A 36 21.11 -18.32 3.47
C LYS A 36 21.64 -16.99 4.00
N PHE A 37 22.53 -16.35 3.23
CA PHE A 37 23.06 -15.04 3.59
C PHE A 37 21.93 -14.00 3.78
N LEU A 38 20.94 -13.96 2.89
CA LEU A 38 19.80 -13.04 3.01
C LEU A 38 18.93 -13.37 4.23
N ARG A 39 18.66 -14.65 4.52
CA ARG A 39 17.90 -15.06 5.72
C ARG A 39 18.56 -14.59 7.01
N ASP A 40 19.87 -14.65 7.07
CA ASP A 40 20.65 -14.33 8.27
C ASP A 40 20.90 -12.82 8.44
N ASN A 41 20.83 -12.02 7.38
CA ASN A 41 21.30 -10.64 7.40
C ASN A 41 20.29 -9.59 6.94
N ALA A 42 19.21 -9.97 6.21
CA ALA A 42 18.28 -9.00 5.62
C ALA A 42 17.23 -8.50 6.64
N GLU A 43 17.60 -7.49 7.44
CA GLU A 43 16.71 -6.86 8.45
C GLU A 43 16.26 -5.45 8.08
N SER A 44 16.83 -4.84 7.05
CA SER A 44 16.57 -3.44 6.69
C SER A 44 15.86 -3.30 5.35
N THR A 45 15.46 -2.07 5.05
CA THR A 45 14.95 -1.70 3.72
C THR A 45 16.08 -1.70 2.70
N PHE A 46 15.95 -2.49 1.64
CA PHE A 46 16.94 -2.54 0.57
C PHE A 46 16.37 -3.11 -0.74
N ALA A 47 17.02 -2.73 -1.84
CA ALA A 47 17.01 -3.45 -3.10
C ALA A 47 18.46 -3.56 -3.59
N THR A 48 18.88 -4.74 -3.98
CA THR A 48 20.25 -4.95 -4.45
C THR A 48 20.28 -5.68 -5.78
N ILE A 49 21.19 -5.25 -6.65
CA ILE A 49 21.54 -5.90 -7.92
C ILE A 49 23.06 -6.01 -7.98
N ILE A 50 23.56 -7.22 -8.06
CA ILE A 50 24.99 -7.53 -8.16
C ILE A 50 25.22 -8.19 -9.50
N ASP A 51 25.88 -7.48 -10.38
CA ASP A 51 26.18 -7.93 -11.73
C ASP A 51 27.63 -8.45 -11.79
N THR A 52 27.80 -9.76 -11.99
CA THR A 52 29.07 -10.45 -12.17
C THR A 52 29.28 -10.82 -13.64
N LYS A 53 30.39 -11.47 -13.97
CA LYS A 53 30.62 -11.92 -15.35
C LYS A 53 29.62 -13.00 -15.80
N LYS A 54 29.23 -13.91 -14.90
CA LYS A 54 28.39 -15.07 -15.24
C LYS A 54 26.93 -14.91 -14.83
N SER A 55 26.66 -14.14 -13.77
CA SER A 55 25.34 -14.08 -13.15
C SER A 55 24.93 -12.69 -12.73
N ILE A 56 23.62 -12.47 -12.56
CA ILE A 56 23.06 -11.31 -11.86
C ILE A 56 22.34 -11.82 -10.61
N TYR A 57 22.76 -11.37 -9.44
CA TYR A 57 22.09 -11.64 -8.16
C TYR A 57 21.26 -10.44 -7.78
N SER A 58 20.04 -10.66 -7.36
CA SER A 58 19.14 -9.57 -6.94
C SER A 58 18.29 -10.00 -5.75
N ALA A 59 17.93 -9.03 -4.91
CA ALA A 59 17.00 -9.25 -3.82
C ALA A 59 16.30 -7.94 -3.43
N VAL A 60 15.05 -8.05 -2.97
CA VAL A 60 14.27 -6.97 -2.37
C VAL A 60 14.02 -7.26 -0.90
N ASP A 61 13.80 -6.22 -0.09
CA ASP A 61 13.46 -6.38 1.32
C ASP A 61 12.09 -7.09 1.53
N LYS A 62 11.79 -7.41 2.78
CA LYS A 62 10.57 -8.15 3.17
C LYS A 62 9.26 -7.39 2.92
N ALA A 63 9.32 -6.13 2.52
CA ALA A 63 8.18 -5.29 2.17
C ALA A 63 8.19 -4.86 0.69
N SER A 64 9.28 -5.12 -0.04
CA SER A 64 9.54 -4.64 -1.41
C SER A 64 9.33 -3.12 -1.54
N LYS A 65 9.89 -2.36 -0.59
CA LYS A 65 9.78 -0.89 -0.57
C LYS A 65 10.40 -0.25 -1.82
N ILE A 66 11.41 -0.89 -2.39
CA ILE A 66 12.03 -0.50 -3.65
C ILE A 66 11.89 -1.68 -4.63
N PRO A 67 11.13 -1.53 -5.72
CA PRO A 67 10.88 -2.63 -6.65
C PRO A 67 12.12 -2.98 -7.47
N ILE A 68 12.26 -4.27 -7.77
CA ILE A 68 13.18 -4.78 -8.81
C ILE A 68 12.34 -5.41 -9.90
N PHE A 69 12.58 -4.95 -11.12
CA PHE A 69 11.99 -5.46 -12.35
C PHE A 69 12.96 -6.39 -13.06
N PHE A 70 12.44 -7.42 -13.72
CA PHE A 70 13.23 -8.29 -14.57
C PHE A 70 12.47 -8.65 -15.85
N CYS A 71 13.20 -8.74 -16.96
CA CYS A 71 12.62 -9.06 -18.26
C CYS A 71 12.87 -10.52 -18.64
N LEU A 72 11.77 -11.25 -18.93
CA LEU A 72 11.81 -12.67 -19.27
C LEU A 72 12.54 -12.97 -20.60
N LYS A 73 12.58 -12.00 -21.53
CA LYS A 73 13.19 -12.18 -22.85
C LYS A 73 14.67 -11.75 -22.90
N SER A 74 14.98 -10.60 -22.27
CA SER A 74 16.34 -10.04 -22.34
C SER A 74 17.23 -10.42 -21.14
N TYR A 75 16.66 -11.03 -20.10
CA TYR A 75 17.37 -11.39 -18.86
C TYR A 75 17.97 -10.18 -18.11
N GLN A 76 17.52 -8.99 -18.45
CA GLN A 76 17.90 -7.76 -17.78
C GLN A 76 17.15 -7.58 -16.46
N VAL A 77 17.81 -6.95 -15.49
CA VAL A 77 17.27 -6.63 -14.17
C VAL A 77 17.52 -5.15 -13.88
N SER A 78 16.52 -4.43 -13.40
CA SER A 78 16.66 -3.02 -13.02
C SER A 78 15.72 -2.63 -11.90
N THR A 79 16.07 -1.59 -11.15
CA THR A 79 15.17 -0.90 -10.20
C THR A 79 14.34 0.19 -10.88
N ASN A 80 14.55 0.43 -12.17
CA ASN A 80 13.81 1.39 -12.98
C ASN A 80 13.21 0.68 -14.20
N LEU A 81 11.89 0.66 -14.27
CA LEU A 81 11.16 0.04 -15.37
C LEU A 81 11.56 0.59 -16.76
N ASN A 82 11.83 1.90 -16.85
CA ASN A 82 12.17 2.54 -18.13
C ASN A 82 13.46 1.99 -18.75
N ASP A 83 14.37 1.42 -17.96
CA ASP A 83 15.57 0.77 -18.49
C ASP A 83 15.22 -0.47 -19.31
N LEU A 84 14.18 -1.20 -18.90
CA LEU A 84 13.71 -2.42 -19.55
C LEU A 84 12.78 -2.15 -20.75
N LEU A 85 12.11 -0.98 -20.76
CA LEU A 85 11.17 -0.58 -21.84
C LEU A 85 11.85 0.06 -23.06
N LYS A 86 13.16 0.20 -23.09
CA LYS A 86 13.91 0.78 -24.23
C LYS A 86 13.77 -0.03 -25.51
N SER A 87 13.48 -1.33 -25.39
CA SER A 87 13.21 -2.19 -26.54
C SER A 87 11.71 -2.26 -26.80
N GLU A 88 11.26 -2.00 -28.03
CA GLU A 88 9.84 -2.08 -28.42
C GLU A 88 9.23 -3.45 -28.15
N ASN A 89 10.02 -4.53 -28.30
CA ASN A 89 9.58 -5.90 -28.00
C ASN A 89 9.21 -6.15 -26.53
N HIS A 90 9.54 -5.24 -25.63
CA HIS A 90 9.21 -5.34 -24.20
C HIS A 90 7.91 -4.61 -23.84
N GLN A 91 7.31 -3.86 -24.76
CA GLN A 91 6.11 -3.03 -24.52
C GLN A 91 4.79 -3.77 -24.82
N GLU A 92 4.84 -5.06 -25.17
CA GLU A 92 3.65 -5.88 -25.40
C GLU A 92 2.79 -5.92 -24.12
N ILE A 93 1.49 -5.58 -24.26
CA ILE A 93 0.57 -5.46 -23.14
C ILE A 93 0.03 -6.84 -22.72
N GLU A 94 0.01 -7.09 -21.43
CA GLU A 94 -0.69 -8.22 -20.80
C GLU A 94 -2.13 -7.77 -20.48
N GLU A 95 -3.06 -8.09 -21.37
CA GLU A 95 -4.45 -7.63 -21.29
C GLU A 95 -5.14 -8.00 -19.97
N SER A 96 -4.86 -9.20 -19.45
CA SER A 96 -5.44 -9.65 -18.18
C SER A 96 -5.02 -8.72 -17.01
N GLN A 97 -3.78 -8.26 -17.01
CA GLN A 97 -3.26 -7.36 -15.99
C GLN A 97 -3.75 -5.92 -16.17
N ALA A 98 -3.94 -5.48 -17.41
CA ALA A 98 -4.56 -4.19 -17.69
C ALA A 98 -6.01 -4.16 -17.20
N VAL A 99 -6.80 -5.23 -17.42
CA VAL A 99 -8.16 -5.37 -16.88
C VAL A 99 -8.16 -5.35 -15.37
N LEU A 100 -7.28 -6.11 -14.70
CA LEU A 100 -7.17 -6.09 -13.24
C LEU A 100 -6.80 -4.70 -12.72
N THR A 101 -5.85 -4.01 -13.36
CA THR A 101 -5.47 -2.64 -13.00
C THR A 101 -6.65 -1.67 -13.14
N PHE A 102 -7.49 -1.81 -14.15
CA PHE A 102 -8.69 -1.01 -14.30
C PHE A 102 -9.64 -1.16 -13.11
N PHE A 103 -9.85 -2.40 -12.64
CA PHE A 103 -10.80 -2.70 -11.56
C PHE A 103 -10.22 -2.56 -10.15
N SER A 104 -8.88 -2.49 -9.97
CA SER A 104 -8.25 -2.47 -8.64
C SER A 104 -7.22 -1.34 -8.43
N GLY A 105 -6.62 -0.83 -9.49
CA GLY A 105 -5.49 0.09 -9.44
C GLY A 105 -4.11 -0.60 -9.42
N TYR A 106 -4.06 -1.94 -9.45
CA TYR A 106 -2.80 -2.70 -9.44
C TYR A 106 -2.95 -4.05 -10.16
N THR A 107 -1.82 -4.65 -10.53
CA THR A 107 -1.74 -5.97 -11.16
C THR A 107 -1.75 -7.09 -10.11
N LEU A 108 -1.84 -8.34 -10.56
CA LEU A 108 -1.89 -9.53 -9.70
C LEU A 108 -0.56 -10.30 -9.74
N GLY A 109 -0.15 -10.84 -8.58
CA GLY A 109 1.07 -11.64 -8.43
C GLY A 109 2.34 -10.85 -8.79
N LYS A 110 3.32 -11.48 -9.37
CA LYS A 110 4.58 -10.86 -9.81
C LYS A 110 4.49 -10.11 -11.15
N LYS A 111 3.32 -10.05 -11.78
CA LYS A 111 3.12 -9.49 -13.12
C LYS A 111 3.05 -7.97 -13.12
N THR A 112 3.37 -7.39 -14.28
CA THR A 112 3.10 -5.99 -14.63
C THR A 112 2.07 -5.93 -15.77
N ILE A 113 1.69 -4.73 -16.22
CA ILE A 113 0.87 -4.58 -17.43
C ILE A 113 1.63 -4.96 -18.72
N TYR A 114 2.94 -5.20 -18.65
CA TYR A 114 3.77 -5.66 -19.75
C TYR A 114 4.04 -7.15 -19.65
N LYS A 115 3.77 -7.89 -20.71
CA LYS A 115 3.79 -9.37 -20.76
C LYS A 115 5.12 -9.99 -20.34
N ASN A 116 6.23 -9.36 -20.74
CA ASN A 116 7.57 -9.91 -20.54
C ASN A 116 8.32 -9.27 -19.35
N ILE A 117 7.68 -8.37 -18.59
CA ILE A 117 8.30 -7.72 -17.44
C ILE A 117 7.57 -8.15 -16.17
N GLN A 118 8.34 -8.64 -15.20
CA GLN A 118 7.87 -9.05 -13.89
C GLN A 118 8.63 -8.30 -12.79
N ILE A 119 8.15 -8.42 -11.54
CA ILE A 119 8.77 -7.85 -10.34
C ILE A 119 9.12 -8.95 -9.35
N LEU A 120 10.13 -8.68 -8.53
CA LEU A 120 10.33 -9.45 -7.31
C LEU A 120 9.29 -9.05 -6.26
N GLN A 121 8.66 -10.04 -5.68
CA GLN A 121 7.72 -9.84 -4.57
C GLN A 121 8.47 -9.71 -3.23
N PRO A 122 7.84 -9.17 -2.17
CA PRO A 122 8.41 -9.06 -0.84
C PRO A 122 9.15 -10.32 -0.40
N GLY A 123 10.40 -10.18 0.06
CA GLY A 123 11.21 -11.29 0.54
C GLY A 123 11.75 -12.22 -0.53
N GLN A 124 11.68 -11.85 -1.81
CA GLN A 124 12.24 -12.65 -2.90
C GLN A 124 13.66 -12.26 -3.27
N CYS A 125 14.39 -13.25 -3.74
CA CYS A 125 15.67 -13.09 -4.42
C CYS A 125 15.66 -13.80 -5.78
N LEU A 126 16.52 -13.33 -6.69
CA LEU A 126 16.65 -13.78 -8.06
C LEU A 126 18.11 -14.00 -8.39
N ILE A 127 18.42 -15.10 -9.09
CA ILE A 127 19.63 -15.23 -9.90
C ILE A 127 19.25 -15.34 -11.38
N VAL A 128 19.96 -14.57 -12.20
CA VAL A 128 19.99 -14.74 -13.65
C VAL A 128 21.31 -15.37 -14.03
N ASP A 129 21.28 -16.55 -14.58
CA ASP A 129 22.43 -17.18 -15.24
C ASP A 129 22.53 -16.60 -16.66
N LYS A 130 23.57 -15.80 -16.90
CA LYS A 130 23.80 -15.13 -18.21
C LYS A 130 24.27 -16.08 -19.29
N VAL A 131 24.95 -17.16 -18.90
CA VAL A 131 25.50 -18.14 -19.83
C VAL A 131 24.38 -19.05 -20.36
N ASN A 132 23.60 -19.62 -19.44
CA ASN A 132 22.51 -20.55 -19.80
C ASN A 132 21.18 -19.85 -20.04
N LYS A 133 21.08 -18.54 -19.87
CA LYS A 133 19.86 -17.76 -20.01
C LYS A 133 18.68 -18.31 -19.20
N LYS A 134 18.89 -18.46 -17.90
CA LYS A 134 17.92 -19.03 -16.98
C LYS A 134 17.71 -18.12 -15.77
N PHE A 135 16.50 -18.17 -15.23
CA PHE A 135 16.14 -17.51 -13.96
C PHE A 135 15.95 -18.55 -12.86
N LYS A 136 16.39 -18.23 -11.65
CA LYS A 136 15.98 -18.91 -10.43
C LYS A 136 15.49 -17.86 -9.44
N ILE A 137 14.24 -18.00 -8.96
CA ILE A 137 13.60 -17.10 -8.00
C ILE A 137 13.19 -17.91 -6.79
N GLU A 138 13.51 -17.43 -5.59
CA GLU A 138 13.17 -18.07 -4.34
C GLU A 138 12.78 -17.04 -3.28
N ASN A 139 12.02 -17.49 -2.29
CA ASN A 139 11.70 -16.71 -1.11
C ASN A 139 12.77 -16.94 -0.03
N TYR A 140 13.54 -15.92 0.31
CA TYR A 140 14.35 -15.96 1.51
C TYR A 140 13.53 -15.62 2.76
N PHE A 141 12.39 -14.93 2.58
CA PHE A 141 11.38 -14.67 3.60
C PHE A 141 9.97 -14.87 2.99
N ASP A 142 9.09 -15.52 3.75
CA ASP A 142 7.74 -15.85 3.31
C ASP A 142 6.77 -15.75 4.49
N VAL A 143 5.82 -14.83 4.40
CA VAL A 143 4.82 -14.60 5.46
C VAL A 143 3.90 -15.81 5.68
N SER A 144 3.72 -16.67 4.66
CA SER A 144 2.90 -17.89 4.77
C SER A 144 3.53 -18.95 5.68
N LYS A 145 4.85 -18.85 5.91
CA LYS A 145 5.60 -19.78 6.75
C LYS A 145 5.76 -19.33 8.20
N ILE A 146 5.16 -18.19 8.56
CA ILE A 146 5.17 -17.69 9.94
C ILE A 146 4.23 -18.54 10.79
N LYS A 147 4.79 -19.21 11.80
CA LYS A 147 4.00 -20.05 12.72
C LYS A 147 3.04 -19.22 13.56
N LYS A 148 1.84 -19.75 13.77
CA LYS A 148 0.86 -19.11 14.66
C LYS A 148 1.31 -19.19 16.11
N LEU A 149 1.08 -18.07 16.82
CA LEU A 149 1.36 -17.98 18.25
C LEU A 149 0.26 -18.70 19.03
N THR A 150 0.66 -19.57 19.95
CA THR A 150 -0.23 -20.30 20.86
C THR A 150 -0.11 -19.71 22.27
N LEU A 151 -0.40 -18.42 22.41
CA LEU A 151 -0.23 -17.65 23.62
C LEU A 151 -1.57 -17.24 24.22
N ASP A 152 -1.62 -17.13 25.55
CA ASP A 152 -2.75 -16.44 26.20
C ASP A 152 -2.73 -14.93 25.93
N ASN A 153 -3.84 -14.25 26.26
CA ASN A 153 -4.01 -12.85 25.94
C ASN A 153 -2.99 -11.93 26.64
N ASP A 154 -2.57 -12.25 27.86
CA ASP A 154 -1.66 -11.39 28.63
C ASP A 154 -0.21 -11.50 28.07
N ILE A 155 0.21 -12.72 27.72
CA ILE A 155 1.50 -12.92 27.06
C ILE A 155 1.50 -12.26 25.67
N LEU A 156 0.42 -12.42 24.91
CA LEU A 156 0.26 -11.78 23.60
C LEU A 156 0.32 -10.24 23.71
N HIS A 157 -0.31 -9.69 24.75
CA HIS A 157 -0.29 -8.26 25.05
C HIS A 157 1.13 -7.75 25.35
N ASN A 158 1.87 -8.42 26.23
CA ASN A 158 3.23 -8.04 26.58
C ASN A 158 4.18 -8.16 25.39
N ASN A 159 4.08 -9.24 24.60
CA ASN A 159 4.86 -9.40 23.39
C ASN A 159 4.60 -8.29 22.37
N PHE A 160 3.36 -7.86 22.22
CA PHE A 160 3.04 -6.74 21.31
C PHE A 160 3.61 -5.41 21.81
N LYS A 161 3.57 -5.19 23.13
CA LYS A 161 4.19 -4.03 23.77
C LYS A 161 5.68 -3.98 23.49
N ASP A 162 6.38 -5.08 23.67
CA ASP A 162 7.82 -5.18 23.39
C ASP A 162 8.13 -4.91 21.91
N VAL A 163 7.38 -5.51 20.99
CA VAL A 163 7.51 -5.25 19.54
C VAL A 163 7.34 -3.77 19.21
N LEU A 164 6.38 -3.08 19.82
CA LEU A 164 6.19 -1.65 19.63
C LEU A 164 7.38 -0.84 20.16
N PHE A 165 7.79 -1.08 21.41
CA PHE A 165 8.91 -0.34 22.00
C PHE A 165 10.21 -0.56 21.22
N ASP A 166 10.53 -1.77 20.81
CA ASP A 166 11.72 -2.10 20.01
C ASP A 166 11.68 -1.38 18.65
N THR A 167 10.51 -1.37 17.99
CA THR A 167 10.33 -0.71 16.70
C THR A 167 10.57 0.81 16.82
N PHE A 168 9.95 1.44 17.81
CA PHE A 168 10.04 2.91 17.97
C PHE A 168 11.34 3.37 18.63
N LYS A 169 12.02 2.52 19.42
CA LYS A 169 13.36 2.80 19.93
C LYS A 169 14.37 2.96 18.80
N LYS A 170 14.30 2.11 17.77
CA LYS A 170 15.14 2.26 16.57
C LYS A 170 14.94 3.60 15.88
N ILE A 171 13.71 4.13 15.86
CA ILE A 171 13.38 5.46 15.32
C ILE A 171 13.97 6.57 16.20
N LYS A 172 13.83 6.48 17.52
CA LYS A 172 14.41 7.42 18.47
C LYS A 172 15.93 7.55 18.32
N ASP A 173 16.63 6.41 18.13
CA ASP A 173 18.08 6.35 18.03
C ASP A 173 18.63 7.05 16.77
N LEU A 174 17.77 7.36 15.79
CA LEU A 174 18.17 8.13 14.60
C LEU A 174 18.50 9.61 14.90
N GLN A 175 18.01 10.19 15.98
CA GLN A 175 18.28 11.56 16.46
C GLN A 175 18.15 12.64 15.38
N ARG A 176 17.14 12.57 14.54
CA ARG A 176 16.91 13.47 13.40
C ARG A 176 15.49 14.03 13.40
N PRO A 177 15.19 15.10 12.64
CA PRO A 177 13.82 15.60 12.52
C PRO A 177 12.85 14.54 12.02
N ILE A 178 11.76 14.32 12.75
CA ILE A 178 10.70 13.37 12.41
C ILE A 178 9.48 14.15 11.91
N TYR A 179 8.87 13.70 10.82
CA TYR A 179 7.64 14.26 10.27
C TYR A 179 6.57 13.18 10.23
N VAL A 180 5.41 13.46 10.82
CA VAL A 180 4.30 12.49 10.87
C VAL A 180 3.04 13.08 10.24
N PRO A 181 2.51 12.51 9.15
CA PRO A 181 1.19 12.85 8.66
C PRO A 181 0.14 12.27 9.61
N LEU A 182 -0.49 13.12 10.42
CA LEU A 182 -1.47 12.72 11.41
C LEU A 182 -2.89 12.90 10.87
N SER A 183 -3.68 11.82 10.92
CA SER A 183 -5.11 11.80 10.67
C SER A 183 -5.89 11.52 11.98
N ALA A 184 -7.20 11.36 11.88
CA ALA A 184 -8.02 10.89 13.01
C ALA A 184 -7.90 9.38 13.27
N GLY A 185 -7.23 8.63 12.38
CA GLY A 185 -7.12 7.18 12.41
C GLY A 185 -6.25 6.65 13.56
N LYS A 186 -6.35 5.34 13.81
CA LYS A 186 -5.61 4.64 14.88
C LYS A 186 -4.11 4.60 14.61
N ASP A 187 -3.70 4.33 13.39
CA ASP A 187 -2.31 4.04 13.07
C ASP A 187 -1.39 5.26 13.22
N SER A 188 -1.74 6.39 12.62
CA SER A 188 -0.98 7.63 12.79
C SER A 188 -1.01 8.14 14.24
N ARG A 189 -2.11 7.90 14.97
CA ARG A 189 -2.24 8.21 16.40
C ARG A 189 -1.29 7.35 17.24
N LEU A 190 -1.17 6.04 16.94
CA LEU A 190 -0.22 5.16 17.63
C LEU A 190 1.22 5.62 17.40
N ILE A 191 1.58 6.03 16.19
CA ILE A 191 2.91 6.56 15.91
C ILE A 191 3.21 7.76 16.84
N VAL A 192 2.36 8.78 16.84
CA VAL A 192 2.63 9.99 17.64
C VAL A 192 2.60 9.72 19.15
N SER A 193 1.72 8.80 19.61
CA SER A 193 1.69 8.43 21.02
C SER A 193 2.96 7.68 21.45
N MET A 194 3.48 6.76 20.62
CA MET A 194 4.75 6.07 20.90
C MET A 194 5.96 7.01 20.85
N LEU A 195 6.00 7.96 19.91
CA LEU A 195 7.03 8.98 19.88
C LEU A 195 7.01 9.85 21.15
N ARG A 196 5.83 10.10 21.72
CA ARG A 196 5.67 10.80 23.00
C ARG A 196 6.16 9.97 24.18
N GLU A 197 5.72 8.69 24.28
CA GLU A 197 6.14 7.75 25.33
C GLU A 197 7.67 7.62 25.42
N LEU A 198 8.32 7.57 24.27
CA LEU A 198 9.77 7.47 24.17
C LEU A 198 10.50 8.82 24.31
N ASN A 199 9.79 9.92 24.53
CA ASN A 199 10.37 11.28 24.59
C ASN A 199 11.24 11.62 23.37
N VAL A 200 10.78 11.24 22.16
CA VAL A 200 11.48 11.59 20.92
C VAL A 200 11.44 13.11 20.71
N LYS A 201 12.61 13.68 20.41
CA LYS A 201 12.74 15.12 20.14
C LYS A 201 12.54 15.41 18.64
N ASN A 202 12.32 16.70 18.30
CA ASN A 202 12.20 17.18 16.92
C ASN A 202 11.10 16.49 16.11
N VAL A 203 9.94 16.21 16.72
CA VAL A 203 8.76 15.66 16.07
C VAL A 203 7.90 16.80 15.53
N ASN A 204 7.65 16.79 14.24
CA ASN A 204 6.82 17.74 13.51
C ASN A 204 5.60 17.02 12.94
N ILE A 205 4.43 17.37 13.39
CA ILE A 205 3.18 16.77 12.95
C ILE A 205 2.53 17.66 11.90
N PHE A 206 2.01 17.06 10.86
CA PHE A 206 1.23 17.79 9.87
C PHE A 206 -0.04 17.05 9.50
N SER A 207 -1.05 17.82 9.11
CA SER A 207 -2.32 17.29 8.60
C SER A 207 -2.72 18.07 7.37
N TYR A 208 -3.49 17.45 6.48
CA TYR A 208 -3.93 18.07 5.24
C TYR A 208 -5.36 17.67 4.88
N GLY A 209 -5.98 18.42 3.99
CA GLY A 209 -7.35 18.19 3.54
C GLY A 209 -8.13 19.48 3.38
N LYS A 210 -9.45 19.38 3.26
CA LYS A 210 -10.35 20.55 3.24
C LYS A 210 -10.37 21.20 4.63
N ASN A 211 -10.50 22.52 4.64
CA ASN A 211 -10.64 23.27 5.88
C ASN A 211 -11.86 22.78 6.69
N ARG A 212 -11.73 22.74 8.01
CA ARG A 212 -12.74 22.24 8.96
C ARG A 212 -13.13 20.77 8.78
N ASN A 213 -12.30 19.99 8.09
CA ASN A 213 -12.46 18.54 8.08
C ASN A 213 -12.26 18.00 9.51
N PHE A 214 -13.12 17.07 9.91
CA PHE A 214 -13.06 16.47 11.24
C PHE A 214 -11.71 15.77 11.52
N GLU A 215 -11.08 15.16 10.51
CA GLU A 215 -9.76 14.53 10.65
C GLU A 215 -8.66 15.54 11.03
N VAL A 216 -8.68 16.70 10.38
CA VAL A 216 -7.74 17.80 10.67
C VAL A 216 -7.95 18.33 12.09
N GLN A 217 -9.21 18.49 12.52
CA GLN A 217 -9.52 18.96 13.86
C GLN A 217 -9.11 17.95 14.94
N THR A 218 -9.38 16.67 14.70
CA THR A 218 -8.98 15.58 15.60
C THR A 218 -7.45 15.48 15.72
N ALA A 219 -6.75 15.57 14.59
CA ALA A 219 -5.29 15.56 14.57
C ALA A 219 -4.69 16.76 15.34
N LYS A 220 -5.29 17.95 15.21
CA LYS A 220 -4.92 19.13 16.00
C LYS A 220 -5.04 18.86 17.51
N ASN A 221 -6.20 18.38 17.94
CA ASN A 221 -6.46 18.11 19.37
C ASN A 221 -5.49 17.03 19.93
N ILE A 222 -5.19 15.98 19.16
CA ILE A 222 -4.19 14.96 19.54
C ILE A 222 -2.81 15.61 19.70
N SER A 223 -2.41 16.42 18.73
CA SER A 223 -1.09 17.07 18.75
C SER A 223 -0.93 18.02 19.93
N GLU A 224 -1.96 18.82 20.24
CA GLU A 224 -1.99 19.71 21.40
C GLU A 224 -1.88 18.93 22.71
N LYS A 225 -2.65 17.83 22.86
CA LYS A 225 -2.61 16.98 24.06
C LYS A 225 -1.23 16.31 24.26
N LEU A 226 -0.59 15.91 23.17
CA LEU A 226 0.75 15.32 23.19
C LEU A 226 1.87 16.38 23.25
N ASN A 227 1.53 17.67 23.23
CA ASN A 227 2.49 18.77 23.21
C ASN A 227 3.52 18.66 22.07
N PHE A 228 3.04 18.44 20.85
CA PHE A 228 3.83 18.43 19.62
C PHE A 228 3.50 19.63 18.74
N ASN A 229 4.48 20.11 17.97
CA ASN A 229 4.27 21.10 16.92
C ASN A 229 3.38 20.53 15.82
N TRP A 230 2.30 21.23 15.48
CA TRP A 230 1.37 20.81 14.46
C TRP A 230 1.21 21.87 13.36
N LYS A 231 1.17 21.42 12.11
CA LYS A 231 0.98 22.27 10.94
C LYS A 231 -0.17 21.75 10.07
N TYR A 232 -1.09 22.64 9.69
CA TYR A 232 -2.15 22.31 8.73
C TYR A 232 -1.77 22.80 7.33
N PHE A 233 -1.96 21.92 6.35
CA PHE A 233 -1.81 22.23 4.93
C PHE A 233 -3.16 22.10 4.22
N PRO A 234 -3.75 23.19 3.72
CA PRO A 234 -4.99 23.12 2.97
C PRO A 234 -4.80 22.35 1.66
N LEU A 235 -5.68 21.39 1.40
CA LEU A 235 -5.70 20.61 0.18
C LEU A 235 -7.12 20.58 -0.39
N ASN A 236 -7.29 21.17 -1.57
CA ASN A 236 -8.58 21.25 -2.28
C ASN A 236 -8.38 20.92 -3.77
N LYS A 237 -9.49 20.86 -4.53
CA LYS A 237 -9.44 20.52 -5.96
C LYS A 237 -8.52 21.44 -6.78
N LYS A 238 -8.45 22.74 -6.47
CA LYS A 238 -7.58 23.70 -7.17
C LYS A 238 -6.10 23.42 -6.93
N ILE A 239 -5.74 23.21 -5.67
CA ILE A 239 -4.35 22.87 -5.25
C ILE A 239 -3.94 21.53 -5.85
N GLN A 240 -4.79 20.51 -5.73
CA GLN A 240 -4.55 19.18 -6.29
C GLN A 240 -4.35 19.25 -7.81
N LYS A 241 -5.25 19.95 -8.52
CA LYS A 241 -5.14 20.15 -9.98
C LYS A 241 -3.82 20.80 -10.37
N LYS A 242 -3.45 21.90 -9.69
CA LYS A 242 -2.19 22.62 -9.96
C LYS A 242 -0.98 21.71 -9.81
N SER A 243 -0.95 20.89 -8.76
CA SER A 243 0.17 19.99 -8.49
C SER A 243 0.25 18.81 -9.47
N ILE A 244 -0.90 18.15 -9.76
CA ILE A 244 -0.93 16.98 -10.65
C ILE A 244 -0.71 17.35 -12.13
N LEU A 245 -1.04 18.57 -12.54
CA LEU A 245 -0.76 19.06 -13.89
C LEU A 245 0.63 19.68 -14.04
N SER A 246 1.44 19.75 -12.98
CA SER A 246 2.80 20.31 -13.02
C SER A 246 3.77 19.41 -13.79
N SER A 247 4.89 20.03 -14.25
CA SER A 247 6.04 19.31 -14.80
C SER A 247 6.60 18.29 -13.82
N ASP A 248 6.64 18.63 -12.54
CA ASP A 248 7.15 17.78 -11.47
C ASP A 248 6.35 16.50 -11.31
N PHE A 249 5.02 16.56 -11.43
CA PHE A 249 4.21 15.35 -11.38
C PHE A 249 4.42 14.46 -12.62
N LYS A 250 4.60 15.06 -13.79
CA LYS A 250 4.93 14.33 -15.01
C LYS A 250 6.30 13.63 -14.88
N GLU A 251 7.28 14.32 -14.33
CA GLU A 251 8.61 13.76 -14.06
C GLU A 251 8.53 12.64 -13.03
N PHE A 252 7.82 12.85 -11.90
CA PHE A 252 7.55 11.82 -10.91
C PHE A 252 6.93 10.57 -11.53
N SER A 253 5.84 10.75 -12.29
CA SER A 253 5.11 9.64 -12.93
C SER A 253 5.99 8.87 -13.90
N LYS A 254 6.91 9.54 -14.63
CA LYS A 254 7.85 8.90 -15.54
C LYS A 254 8.99 8.19 -14.80
N LYS A 255 9.58 8.84 -13.79
CA LYS A 255 10.74 8.32 -13.04
C LYS A 255 10.36 7.11 -12.16
N TYR A 256 9.18 7.15 -11.55
CA TYR A 256 8.68 6.11 -10.64
C TYR A 256 7.55 5.28 -11.24
N GLU A 257 7.49 5.23 -12.58
CA GLU A 257 6.59 4.33 -13.29
C GLU A 257 6.82 2.89 -12.85
N SER A 258 5.78 2.22 -12.40
CA SER A 258 5.89 0.87 -11.85
C SER A 258 5.25 -0.21 -12.74
N ALA A 259 4.28 0.16 -13.58
CA ALA A 259 3.51 -0.75 -14.43
C ALA A 259 2.80 -1.91 -13.68
N PHE A 260 2.91 -1.94 -12.36
CA PHE A 260 2.18 -2.88 -11.50
C PHE A 260 1.15 -2.19 -10.59
N SER A 261 1.17 -0.86 -10.53
CA SER A 261 0.14 -0.04 -9.89
C SER A 261 0.04 1.33 -10.53
N ILE A 262 -1.12 1.96 -10.41
CA ILE A 262 -1.27 3.37 -10.79
C ILE A 262 -0.48 4.28 -9.85
N PRO A 263 -0.01 5.47 -10.31
CA PRO A 263 0.66 6.42 -9.44
C PRO A 263 -0.23 6.88 -8.28
N PHE A 264 0.30 6.85 -7.08
CA PHE A 264 -0.39 7.35 -5.90
C PHE A 264 -0.30 8.89 -5.87
N ARG A 265 -1.43 9.59 -5.73
CA ARG A 265 -1.50 11.05 -5.90
C ARG A 265 -1.70 11.82 -4.60
N GLN A 266 -2.13 11.15 -3.53
CA GLN A 266 -2.63 11.80 -2.32
C GLN A 266 -1.61 12.76 -1.68
N ASP A 267 -0.40 12.28 -1.40
CA ASP A 267 0.61 13.05 -0.69
C ASP A 267 1.41 13.98 -1.61
N PHE A 268 1.40 13.74 -2.93
CA PHE A 268 2.19 14.52 -3.88
C PHE A 268 1.90 16.02 -3.79
N ALA A 269 0.63 16.40 -3.84
CA ALA A 269 0.25 17.81 -3.83
C ALA A 269 0.64 18.50 -2.51
N VAL A 270 0.58 17.80 -1.39
CA VAL A 270 0.94 18.33 -0.08
C VAL A 270 2.45 18.61 -0.02
N ILE A 271 3.27 17.64 -0.37
CA ILE A 271 4.73 17.78 -0.36
C ILE A 271 5.17 18.82 -1.40
N HIS A 272 4.63 18.74 -2.61
CA HIS A 272 4.95 19.66 -3.70
C HIS A 272 4.70 21.14 -3.36
N GLN A 273 3.62 21.45 -2.64
CA GLN A 273 3.28 22.82 -2.27
C GLN A 273 4.00 23.32 -1.00
N ASN A 274 4.57 22.41 -0.19
CA ASN A 274 5.11 22.73 1.14
C ASN A 274 6.54 22.22 1.32
N ARG A 275 7.35 22.16 0.27
CA ARG A 275 8.72 21.61 0.30
C ARG A 275 9.58 22.21 1.42
N ASN A 276 9.48 23.50 1.65
CA ASN A 276 10.27 24.23 2.64
C ASN A 276 9.95 23.84 4.11
N PHE A 277 8.85 23.12 4.35
CA PHE A 277 8.53 22.62 5.68
C PHE A 277 9.39 21.42 6.05
N PHE A 278 9.79 20.62 5.07
CA PHE A 278 10.51 19.37 5.28
C PHE A 278 12.01 19.61 5.22
N HIS A 279 12.70 19.34 6.32
CA HIS A 279 14.15 19.41 6.34
C HIS A 279 14.75 18.25 5.52
N ARG A 280 15.86 18.49 4.83
CA ARG A 280 16.51 17.50 3.97
C ARG A 280 16.92 16.22 4.71
N ASP A 281 17.34 16.35 5.98
CA ASP A 281 17.67 15.20 6.84
C ASP A 281 16.46 14.66 7.61
N GLY A 282 15.27 15.13 7.29
CA GLY A 282 14.04 14.70 7.93
C GLY A 282 13.63 13.29 7.54
N LEU A 283 12.98 12.59 8.46
CA LEU A 283 12.40 11.27 8.23
C LEU A 283 10.88 11.36 8.33
N ILE A 284 10.19 11.01 7.24
CA ILE A 284 8.74 10.86 7.25
C ILE A 284 8.39 9.50 7.84
N ILE A 285 7.54 9.47 8.86
CA ILE A 285 7.03 8.23 9.46
C ILE A 285 5.54 8.16 9.21
N ASN A 286 5.13 7.20 8.39
CA ASN A 286 3.75 7.06 7.96
C ASN A 286 3.09 5.82 8.59
N GLY A 287 1.82 5.96 8.98
CA GLY A 287 1.00 4.89 9.59
C GLY A 287 0.34 3.97 8.58
N ASN A 288 0.67 4.08 7.30
CA ASN A 288 0.08 3.23 6.27
C ASN A 288 0.24 1.75 6.61
N THR A 289 -0.81 0.98 6.29
CA THR A 289 -0.90 -0.46 6.44
C THR A 289 -1.14 -1.00 7.87
N GLY A 290 -1.15 -0.16 8.88
CA GLY A 290 -1.45 -0.58 10.24
C GLY A 290 -2.82 -1.24 10.38
N ASP A 291 -3.85 -0.65 9.79
CA ASP A 291 -5.22 -1.19 9.75
C ASP A 291 -5.29 -2.57 9.07
N PHE A 292 -4.54 -2.75 7.98
CA PHE A 292 -4.46 -4.03 7.29
C PHE A 292 -3.85 -5.11 8.17
N ILE A 293 -2.62 -4.89 8.67
CA ILE A 293 -1.85 -5.93 9.35
C ILE A 293 -2.49 -6.34 10.69
N THR A 294 -3.19 -5.41 11.34
CA THR A 294 -3.90 -5.64 12.61
C THR A 294 -5.30 -6.24 12.45
N GLY A 295 -5.76 -6.49 11.22
CA GLY A 295 -7.01 -7.19 10.93
C GLY A 295 -8.19 -6.32 10.52
N GLY A 296 -8.02 -5.00 10.34
CA GLY A 296 -9.11 -4.09 9.93
C GLY A 296 -9.67 -4.34 8.53
N HIS A 297 -8.95 -5.09 7.71
CA HIS A 297 -9.39 -5.47 6.36
C HIS A 297 -10.00 -6.87 6.29
N MET A 298 -9.92 -7.64 7.36
CA MET A 298 -10.41 -9.02 7.36
C MET A 298 -11.92 -9.10 7.15
N PRO A 299 -12.41 -10.18 6.52
CA PRO A 299 -13.83 -10.48 6.47
C PRO A 299 -14.43 -10.57 7.89
N VAL A 300 -15.62 -10.01 8.06
CA VAL A 300 -16.39 -10.22 9.29
C VAL A 300 -17.21 -11.48 9.06
N LEU A 301 -16.96 -12.52 9.86
CA LEU A 301 -17.77 -13.73 9.88
C LEU A 301 -19.14 -13.48 10.51
N HIS A 302 -20.14 -14.17 10.03
CA HIS A 302 -21.37 -14.41 10.79
C HIS A 302 -21.08 -15.38 11.95
N GLU A 303 -21.85 -15.29 13.04
CA GLU A 303 -21.59 -16.02 14.29
C GLU A 303 -21.44 -17.55 14.13
N ASP A 304 -22.03 -18.10 13.08
CA ASP A 304 -22.01 -19.54 12.76
C ASP A 304 -20.88 -19.96 11.79
N GLU A 305 -20.04 -19.03 11.31
CA GLU A 305 -18.99 -19.31 10.31
C GLU A 305 -17.60 -19.27 10.95
N ASN A 306 -16.94 -20.41 11.02
CA ASN A 306 -15.55 -20.49 11.48
C ASN A 306 -14.55 -20.24 10.35
N GLU A 307 -14.96 -20.42 9.07
CA GLU A 307 -14.12 -20.30 7.90
C GLU A 307 -14.94 -19.98 6.63
N LEU A 308 -14.33 -19.27 5.68
CA LEU A 308 -14.91 -19.06 4.35
C LEU A 308 -14.53 -20.22 3.42
N ASN A 309 -15.48 -20.77 2.70
CA ASN A 309 -15.13 -21.65 1.59
C ASN A 309 -14.43 -20.87 0.45
N GLU A 310 -13.74 -21.58 -0.46
CA GLU A 310 -12.96 -20.99 -1.55
C GLU A 310 -13.76 -19.94 -2.36
N ASN A 311 -14.99 -20.25 -2.74
CA ASN A 311 -15.80 -19.33 -3.52
C ASN A 311 -16.20 -18.07 -2.74
N LYS A 312 -16.57 -18.20 -1.47
CA LYS A 312 -16.86 -17.05 -0.61
C LYS A 312 -15.62 -16.17 -0.42
N LEU A 313 -14.44 -16.78 -0.23
CA LEU A 313 -13.18 -16.07 -0.13
C LEU A 313 -12.86 -15.28 -1.41
N ILE A 314 -12.96 -15.91 -2.60
CA ILE A 314 -12.73 -15.25 -3.88
C ILE A 314 -13.71 -14.08 -4.08
N ASN A 315 -15.00 -14.32 -3.81
CA ASN A 315 -16.02 -13.28 -3.92
C ASN A 315 -15.75 -12.10 -2.96
N TYR A 316 -15.28 -12.37 -1.76
CA TYR A 316 -14.88 -11.34 -0.82
C TYR A 316 -13.68 -10.53 -1.35
N ILE A 317 -12.64 -11.19 -1.82
CA ILE A 317 -11.48 -10.55 -2.45
C ILE A 317 -11.93 -9.65 -3.62
N ILE A 318 -12.78 -10.15 -4.50
CA ILE A 318 -13.27 -9.37 -5.65
C ILE A 318 -14.05 -8.14 -5.18
N SER A 319 -14.99 -8.31 -4.25
CA SER A 319 -15.81 -7.21 -3.75
C SER A 319 -14.99 -6.12 -3.04
N LYS A 320 -13.92 -6.52 -2.39
CA LYS A 320 -13.03 -5.60 -1.66
C LYS A 320 -12.04 -4.88 -2.56
N HIS A 321 -11.46 -5.61 -3.53
CA HIS A 321 -10.29 -5.15 -4.27
C HIS A 321 -10.54 -4.85 -5.75
N TYR A 322 -11.49 -5.53 -6.42
CA TYR A 322 -11.70 -5.46 -7.86
C TYR A 322 -13.04 -4.84 -8.25
N THR A 323 -13.51 -3.85 -7.51
CA THR A 323 -14.77 -3.14 -7.73
C THR A 323 -14.62 -1.63 -7.80
N LEU A 324 -13.47 -1.13 -8.26
CA LEU A 324 -13.31 0.32 -8.50
C LEU A 324 -14.33 0.81 -9.53
N TRP A 325 -14.59 0.03 -10.57
CA TRP A 325 -15.68 0.20 -11.51
C TRP A 325 -16.71 -0.91 -11.36
N ASN A 326 -17.97 -0.63 -11.70
CA ASN A 326 -19.00 -1.67 -11.77
C ASN A 326 -18.68 -2.67 -12.89
N PHE A 327 -19.03 -3.94 -12.72
CA PHE A 327 -18.99 -4.93 -13.80
C PHE A 327 -20.10 -4.64 -14.81
N PHE A 328 -19.80 -4.86 -16.09
CA PHE A 328 -20.76 -4.71 -17.18
C PHE A 328 -21.47 -6.03 -17.49
N SER A 329 -20.76 -7.14 -17.30
CA SER A 329 -21.25 -8.47 -17.63
C SER A 329 -20.71 -9.52 -16.68
N ASP A 330 -21.41 -10.66 -16.62
CA ASP A 330 -20.95 -11.84 -15.89
C ASP A 330 -19.63 -12.38 -16.45
N GLN A 331 -19.34 -12.13 -17.72
CA GLN A 331 -18.10 -12.56 -18.35
C GLN A 331 -16.88 -11.80 -17.79
N GLU A 332 -16.97 -10.49 -17.60
CA GLU A 332 -15.92 -9.70 -16.93
C GLU A 332 -15.67 -10.23 -15.51
N TYR A 333 -16.75 -10.47 -14.76
CA TYR A 333 -16.67 -11.03 -13.42
C TYR A 333 -15.99 -12.40 -13.40
N LYS A 334 -16.45 -13.33 -14.25
CA LYS A 334 -15.88 -14.69 -14.36
C LYS A 334 -14.40 -14.67 -14.72
N LYS A 335 -13.95 -13.75 -15.60
CA LYS A 335 -12.53 -13.60 -15.95
C LYS A 335 -11.70 -13.23 -14.74
N ILE A 336 -12.14 -12.23 -13.95
CA ILE A 336 -11.45 -11.81 -12.73
C ILE A 336 -11.49 -12.93 -11.67
N PHE A 337 -12.63 -13.60 -11.51
CA PHE A 337 -12.78 -14.72 -10.59
C PHE A 337 -11.72 -15.82 -10.84
N LEU A 338 -11.53 -16.21 -12.10
CA LEU A 338 -10.54 -17.23 -12.47
C LEU A 338 -9.09 -16.77 -12.19
N LEU A 339 -8.78 -15.50 -12.45
CA LEU A 339 -7.46 -14.94 -12.16
C LEU A 339 -7.16 -14.92 -10.65
N VAL A 340 -8.11 -14.48 -9.84
CA VAL A 340 -7.99 -14.48 -8.37
C VAL A 340 -7.91 -15.91 -7.83
N LYS A 341 -8.71 -16.83 -8.36
CA LYS A 341 -8.67 -18.25 -7.97
C LYS A 341 -7.30 -18.87 -8.21
N ASN A 342 -6.66 -18.59 -9.34
CA ASN A 342 -5.33 -19.11 -9.65
C ASN A 342 -4.28 -18.54 -8.69
N GLU A 343 -4.33 -17.25 -8.39
CA GLU A 343 -3.40 -16.62 -7.42
C GLU A 343 -3.56 -17.21 -6.01
N ILE A 344 -4.79 -17.49 -5.58
CA ILE A 344 -5.06 -18.13 -4.28
C ILE A 344 -4.47 -19.53 -4.22
N LYS A 345 -4.56 -20.30 -5.31
CA LYS A 345 -3.95 -21.63 -5.39
C LYS A 345 -2.44 -21.59 -5.24
N ASP A 346 -1.79 -20.59 -5.84
CA ASP A 346 -0.34 -20.39 -5.71
C ASP A 346 0.08 -20.02 -4.26
N ILE A 347 -0.80 -19.34 -3.53
CA ILE A 347 -0.60 -19.00 -2.11
C ILE A 347 -0.85 -20.21 -1.20
N ASN A 348 -1.89 -21.00 -1.47
CA ASN A 348 -2.37 -22.09 -0.62
C ASN A 348 -1.57 -23.41 -0.81
N LEU A 349 -0.25 -23.30 -0.95
CA LEU A 349 0.65 -24.45 -1.01
C LEU A 349 0.90 -25.11 0.36
N SER A 350 0.45 -24.47 1.46
CA SER A 350 0.57 -24.96 2.83
C SER A 350 -0.79 -25.39 3.35
N SER A 351 -0.91 -26.63 3.83
CA SER A 351 -2.15 -27.21 4.36
C SER A 351 -2.68 -26.57 5.65
N ASP A 352 -1.90 -25.71 6.30
CA ASP A 352 -2.18 -25.18 7.64
C ASP A 352 -2.80 -23.76 7.62
N LEU A 353 -3.05 -23.21 6.42
CA LEU A 353 -3.60 -21.87 6.25
C LEU A 353 -5.13 -21.92 6.16
N ASN A 354 -5.81 -21.17 7.03
CA ASN A 354 -7.24 -20.93 6.91
C ASN A 354 -7.55 -19.82 5.88
N SER A 355 -8.81 -19.65 5.52
CA SER A 355 -9.23 -18.67 4.50
C SER A 355 -8.85 -17.22 4.84
N PHE A 356 -8.77 -16.87 6.11
CA PHE A 356 -8.36 -15.52 6.55
C PHE A 356 -6.86 -15.30 6.39
N ASP A 357 -6.06 -16.32 6.67
CA ASP A 357 -4.63 -16.28 6.44
C ASP A 357 -4.34 -16.12 4.95
N ILE A 358 -5.04 -16.87 4.11
CA ILE A 358 -4.94 -16.76 2.65
C ILE A 358 -5.32 -15.35 2.19
N TYR A 359 -6.42 -14.80 2.71
CA TYR A 359 -6.82 -13.43 2.43
C TYR A 359 -5.74 -12.41 2.82
N GLN A 360 -5.20 -12.50 4.03
CA GLN A 360 -4.18 -11.59 4.52
C GLN A 360 -2.89 -11.68 3.68
N ILE A 361 -2.46 -12.88 3.32
CA ILE A 361 -1.31 -13.12 2.46
C ILE A 361 -1.56 -12.56 1.05
N PHE A 362 -2.75 -12.81 0.49
CA PHE A 362 -3.16 -12.25 -0.81
C PHE A 362 -3.07 -10.72 -0.81
N GLU A 363 -3.64 -10.07 0.20
CA GLU A 363 -3.62 -8.61 0.30
C GLU A 363 -2.21 -8.06 0.53
N PHE A 364 -1.37 -8.76 1.32
CA PHE A 364 0.02 -8.39 1.57
C PHE A 364 0.82 -8.29 0.26
N TYR A 365 0.83 -9.35 -0.54
CA TYR A 365 1.62 -9.40 -1.77
C TYR A 365 1.04 -8.54 -2.91
N ASN A 366 -0.26 -8.36 -2.94
CA ASN A 366 -0.92 -7.66 -4.05
C ASN A 366 -1.18 -6.18 -3.71
N ARG A 367 -2.20 -5.87 -2.91
CA ARG A 367 -2.58 -4.48 -2.68
C ARG A 367 -1.55 -3.72 -1.85
N GLN A 368 -1.09 -4.30 -0.75
CA GLN A 368 -0.26 -3.56 0.20
C GLN A 368 1.12 -3.26 -0.38
N ALA A 369 1.86 -4.26 -0.82
CA ALA A 369 3.19 -4.08 -1.38
C ALA A 369 3.19 -3.22 -2.66
N LYS A 370 2.24 -3.45 -3.58
CA LYS A 370 2.23 -2.80 -4.89
C LYS A 370 1.61 -1.41 -4.90
N PHE A 371 0.50 -1.22 -4.19
CA PHE A 371 -0.24 0.04 -4.26
C PHE A 371 0.09 0.96 -3.09
N VAL A 372 0.02 0.44 -1.85
CA VAL A 372 0.17 1.29 -0.66
C VAL A 372 1.64 1.63 -0.40
N ILE A 373 2.52 0.62 -0.37
CA ILE A 373 3.95 0.85 -0.09
C ILE A 373 4.63 1.55 -1.26
N ASN A 374 4.41 1.09 -2.49
CA ASN A 374 4.98 1.77 -3.66
C ASN A 374 4.51 3.23 -3.77
N GLY A 375 3.33 3.55 -3.26
CA GLY A 375 2.83 4.92 -3.17
C GLY A 375 3.72 5.87 -2.35
N GLN A 376 4.49 5.35 -1.39
CA GLN A 376 5.41 6.14 -0.56
C GLN A 376 6.63 6.66 -1.34
N ARG A 377 6.86 6.16 -2.55
CA ARG A 377 7.95 6.63 -3.42
C ARG A 377 7.80 8.09 -3.87
N ILE A 378 6.66 8.70 -3.59
CA ILE A 378 6.50 10.15 -3.65
C ILE A 378 7.58 10.86 -2.82
N TYR A 379 7.88 10.37 -1.63
CA TYR A 379 8.90 10.95 -0.77
C TYR A 379 10.30 10.84 -1.39
N ASP A 380 10.62 9.71 -2.05
CA ASP A 380 11.89 9.55 -2.80
C ASP A 380 12.06 10.62 -3.88
N PHE A 381 10.97 11.00 -4.57
CA PHE A 381 11.00 12.05 -5.60
C PHE A 381 11.38 13.42 -5.04
N PHE A 382 10.94 13.72 -3.83
CA PHE A 382 11.27 14.96 -3.13
C PHE A 382 12.54 14.84 -2.28
N GLU A 383 13.33 13.79 -2.46
CA GLU A 383 14.56 13.52 -1.70
C GLU A 383 14.35 13.43 -0.17
N LEU A 384 13.16 13.04 0.27
CA LEU A 384 12.81 12.82 1.66
C LEU A 384 12.96 11.34 2.00
N GLU A 385 13.55 11.05 3.13
CA GLU A 385 13.58 9.70 3.66
C GLU A 385 12.25 9.35 4.34
N TRP A 386 11.87 8.08 4.31
CA TRP A 386 10.62 7.62 4.89
C TRP A 386 10.71 6.22 5.47
N ASP A 387 9.89 5.95 6.47
CA ASP A 387 9.74 4.63 7.05
C ASP A 387 8.29 4.31 7.41
N LEU A 388 8.00 3.00 7.47
CA LEU A 388 6.71 2.43 7.83
C LEU A 388 6.92 1.50 9.03
N PRO A 389 6.75 1.97 10.28
CA PRO A 389 7.00 1.16 11.48
C PRO A 389 6.21 -0.14 11.51
N PHE A 390 4.96 -0.12 11.00
CA PHE A 390 4.08 -1.29 10.94
C PHE A 390 4.50 -2.33 9.88
N TRP A 391 5.57 -2.04 9.13
CA TRP A 391 6.23 -2.96 8.20
C TRP A 391 7.66 -3.30 8.63
N SER A 392 7.99 -3.09 9.91
CA SER A 392 9.22 -3.65 10.47
C SER A 392 9.13 -5.18 10.53
N ASP A 393 10.28 -5.84 10.47
CA ASP A 393 10.36 -7.30 10.52
C ASP A 393 9.65 -7.90 11.76
N SER A 394 9.87 -7.27 12.92
CA SER A 394 9.26 -7.71 14.18
C SER A 394 7.74 -7.54 14.16
N PHE A 395 7.25 -6.44 13.58
CA PHE A 395 5.82 -6.16 13.47
C PHE A 395 5.13 -7.15 12.52
N ILE A 396 5.71 -7.40 11.34
CA ILE A 396 5.20 -8.38 10.38
C ILE A 396 5.17 -9.79 11.01
N LYS A 397 6.30 -10.24 11.61
CA LYS A 397 6.37 -11.56 12.24
C LYS A 397 5.35 -11.72 13.35
N PHE A 398 5.19 -10.71 14.21
CA PHE A 398 4.21 -10.75 15.28
C PHE A 398 2.79 -10.89 14.73
N TRP A 399 2.35 -9.95 13.87
CA TRP A 399 0.97 -9.90 13.43
C TRP A 399 0.57 -11.06 12.49
N PHE A 400 1.46 -11.57 11.65
CA PHE A 400 1.19 -12.80 10.90
C PHE A 400 1.15 -14.03 11.82
N GLY A 401 1.86 -14.00 12.95
CA GLY A 401 1.79 -15.02 13.99
C GLY A 401 0.52 -14.96 14.84
N VAL A 402 -0.11 -13.78 15.02
CA VAL A 402 -1.34 -13.63 15.82
C VAL A 402 -2.48 -14.44 15.19
N PRO A 403 -3.18 -15.31 15.96
CA PRO A 403 -4.32 -16.06 15.46
C PRO A 403 -5.47 -15.16 14.98
N THR A 404 -6.18 -15.59 13.95
CA THR A 404 -7.24 -14.83 13.28
C THR A 404 -8.32 -14.33 14.25
N LYS A 405 -8.72 -15.16 15.24
CA LYS A 405 -9.72 -14.80 16.25
C LYS A 405 -9.42 -13.49 16.99
N HIS A 406 -8.14 -13.19 17.24
CA HIS A 406 -7.71 -11.96 17.92
C HIS A 406 -7.65 -10.75 16.97
N LYS A 407 -7.56 -10.99 15.66
CA LYS A 407 -7.53 -9.94 14.62
C LYS A 407 -8.92 -9.51 14.16
N SER A 408 -9.95 -10.34 14.36
CA SER A 408 -11.32 -10.03 13.95
C SER A 408 -11.75 -8.65 14.46
N LYS A 409 -12.26 -7.79 13.56
CA LYS A 409 -12.65 -6.39 13.86
C LYS A 409 -11.56 -5.57 14.57
N GLN A 410 -10.31 -6.00 14.52
CA GLN A 410 -9.16 -5.44 15.28
C GLN A 410 -9.34 -5.51 16.81
N ASN A 411 -10.10 -6.47 17.34
CA ASN A 411 -10.46 -6.50 18.75
C ASN A 411 -9.22 -6.44 19.66
N PHE A 412 -8.27 -7.35 19.49
CA PHE A 412 -7.04 -7.34 20.29
C PHE A 412 -6.27 -6.01 20.16
N TYR A 413 -6.17 -5.45 18.96
CA TYR A 413 -5.47 -4.19 18.74
C TYR A 413 -6.15 -3.02 19.46
N ILE A 414 -7.46 -2.92 19.35
CA ILE A 414 -8.25 -1.85 19.99
C ILE A 414 -8.20 -1.99 21.52
N ASP A 415 -8.35 -3.20 22.05
CA ASP A 415 -8.28 -3.47 23.50
C ASP A 415 -6.88 -3.11 24.05
N PHE A 416 -5.82 -3.50 23.34
CA PHE A 416 -4.46 -3.14 23.68
C PHE A 416 -4.26 -1.62 23.74
N LEU A 417 -4.68 -0.88 22.70
CA LEU A 417 -4.54 0.58 22.64
C LEU A 417 -5.32 1.28 23.76
N ASN A 418 -6.51 0.81 24.08
CA ASN A 418 -7.33 1.35 25.17
C ASN A 418 -6.72 1.05 26.55
N LYS A 419 -6.17 -0.16 26.75
CA LYS A 419 -5.54 -0.59 28.01
C LYS A 419 -4.27 0.20 28.28
N GLU A 420 -3.38 0.28 27.30
CA GLU A 420 -2.10 0.98 27.42
C GLU A 420 -2.26 2.51 27.43
N ASN A 421 -3.22 3.03 26.69
CA ASN A 421 -3.55 4.46 26.63
C ASN A 421 -2.33 5.38 26.45
N PHE A 422 -1.37 4.99 25.61
CA PHE A 422 -0.15 5.74 25.35
C PHE A 422 -0.41 7.22 25.07
N GLY A 423 0.31 8.12 25.75
CA GLY A 423 0.12 9.56 25.65
C GLY A 423 -1.23 10.07 26.15
N GLY A 424 -2.08 9.21 26.73
CA GLY A 424 -3.40 9.57 27.22
C GLY A 424 -4.45 9.87 26.14
N VAL A 425 -4.19 9.54 24.88
CA VAL A 425 -5.03 9.96 23.72
C VAL A 425 -6.02 8.92 23.25
N TRP A 426 -6.11 7.74 23.88
CA TRP A 426 -6.95 6.65 23.40
C TRP A 426 -8.35 6.63 24.03
N LYS A 427 -8.49 6.96 25.30
CA LYS A 427 -9.79 7.00 25.98
C LYS A 427 -10.63 8.22 25.61
N ASP A 428 -9.98 9.35 25.34
CA ASP A 428 -10.66 10.62 25.08
C ASP A 428 -11.04 10.83 23.61
N PHE A 429 -10.29 10.22 22.71
CA PHE A 429 -10.51 10.37 21.27
C PHE A 429 -11.17 9.13 20.68
N LYS A 430 -12.49 9.08 20.75
CA LYS A 430 -13.29 8.04 20.10
C LYS A 430 -13.18 8.16 18.59
N ASP A 431 -13.28 7.02 17.88
CA ASP A 431 -13.39 7.01 16.42
C ASP A 431 -14.69 7.73 16.02
N CYS A 432 -14.59 9.01 15.70
CA CYS A 432 -15.73 9.78 15.22
C CYS A 432 -15.98 9.43 13.76
N LYS A 433 -17.18 8.98 13.45
CA LYS A 433 -17.61 8.82 12.06
C LYS A 433 -17.67 10.19 11.40
N GLN A 434 -17.01 10.31 10.25
CA GLN A 434 -17.09 11.51 9.44
C GLN A 434 -18.54 11.89 9.14
N GLN A 435 -18.95 13.10 9.51
CA GLN A 435 -20.26 13.63 9.17
C GLN A 435 -20.13 14.54 7.93
N ASN A 436 -20.94 14.27 6.92
CA ASN A 436 -21.07 15.18 5.77
C ASN A 436 -21.65 16.52 6.21
N SER A 437 -21.33 17.60 5.49
CA SER A 437 -21.93 18.92 5.70
C SER A 437 -23.45 18.84 5.56
N PHE A 438 -24.14 19.84 6.15
CA PHE A 438 -25.61 19.91 6.11
C PHE A 438 -26.13 19.84 4.66
N ASP A 439 -25.52 20.60 3.74
CA ASP A 439 -25.93 20.65 2.32
C ASP A 439 -25.83 19.26 1.66
N ILE A 440 -24.75 18.52 1.93
CA ILE A 440 -24.56 17.16 1.40
C ILE A 440 -25.59 16.19 2.01
N ARG A 441 -25.86 16.30 3.30
CA ARG A 441 -26.89 15.46 3.97
C ARG A 441 -28.28 15.75 3.41
N PHE A 442 -28.59 17.03 3.19
CA PHE A 442 -29.86 17.45 2.59
C PHE A 442 -30.00 16.89 1.18
N LEU A 443 -28.96 17.05 0.33
CA LEU A 443 -28.94 16.48 -1.02
C LEU A 443 -29.10 14.95 -1.00
N GLN A 444 -28.41 14.26 -0.07
CA GLN A 444 -28.56 12.81 0.10
C GLN A 444 -30.00 12.42 0.45
N SER A 445 -30.64 13.17 1.34
CA SER A 445 -32.04 12.90 1.73
C SER A 445 -33.00 13.05 0.56
N ILE A 446 -32.84 14.12 -0.22
CA ILE A 446 -33.64 14.34 -1.44
C ILE A 446 -33.45 13.19 -2.45
N LEU A 447 -32.21 12.85 -2.76
CA LEU A 447 -31.92 11.78 -3.72
C LEU A 447 -32.37 10.41 -3.22
N ARG A 448 -32.32 10.16 -1.93
CA ARG A 448 -32.82 8.92 -1.32
C ARG A 448 -34.35 8.83 -1.39
N PHE A 449 -35.04 9.95 -1.18
CA PHE A 449 -36.49 10.04 -1.37
C PHE A 449 -36.89 9.75 -2.82
N PHE A 450 -36.19 10.33 -3.82
CA PHE A 450 -36.45 10.01 -5.23
C PHE A 450 -36.14 8.55 -5.56
N ASN A 451 -35.07 7.98 -5.00
CA ASN A 451 -34.77 6.55 -5.17
C ASN A 451 -35.89 5.67 -4.60
N PHE A 452 -36.49 6.05 -3.49
CA PHE A 452 -37.63 5.36 -2.94
C PHE A 452 -38.85 5.43 -3.86
N LEU A 453 -39.20 6.62 -4.36
CA LEU A 453 -40.34 6.80 -5.26
C LEU A 453 -40.16 6.07 -6.60
N LEU A 454 -38.98 6.12 -7.19
CA LEU A 454 -38.73 5.58 -8.54
C LEU A 454 -38.35 4.10 -8.54
N HIS A 455 -37.84 3.59 -7.43
CA HIS A 455 -37.21 2.27 -7.36
C HIS A 455 -37.59 1.47 -6.12
N GLY A 456 -38.61 1.88 -5.37
CA GLY A 456 -39.05 1.17 -4.17
C GLY A 456 -37.99 1.02 -3.08
N GLY A 457 -37.02 1.94 -3.00
CA GLY A 457 -35.95 1.89 -2.02
C GLY A 457 -34.83 0.88 -2.32
N ASN A 458 -34.69 0.43 -3.57
CA ASN A 458 -33.66 -0.51 -3.97
C ASN A 458 -32.24 0.01 -3.62
N GLU A 459 -31.54 -0.69 -2.74
CA GLU A 459 -30.22 -0.28 -2.20
C GLU A 459 -29.11 -0.29 -3.27
N GLU A 460 -29.16 -1.18 -4.26
CA GLU A 460 -28.16 -1.20 -5.33
C GLU A 460 -28.28 0.07 -6.21
N LYS A 461 -29.51 0.43 -6.59
CA LYS A 461 -29.78 1.67 -7.33
C LYS A 461 -29.42 2.91 -6.51
N TRP A 462 -29.70 2.88 -5.21
CA TRP A 462 -29.24 3.93 -4.30
C TRP A 462 -27.71 4.06 -4.27
N LEU A 463 -27.00 2.95 -4.12
CA LEU A 463 -25.54 2.94 -4.10
C LEU A 463 -24.95 3.47 -5.41
N ARG A 464 -25.54 3.12 -6.53
CA ARG A 464 -25.18 3.65 -7.85
C ARG A 464 -25.36 5.17 -7.92
N THR A 465 -26.51 5.68 -7.47
CA THR A 465 -26.81 7.12 -7.41
C THR A 465 -25.81 7.85 -6.50
N LYS A 466 -25.58 7.32 -5.31
CA LYS A 466 -24.63 7.87 -4.35
C LYS A 466 -23.21 7.97 -4.93
N ARG A 467 -22.71 6.91 -5.54
CA ARG A 467 -21.37 6.89 -6.15
C ARG A 467 -21.21 7.89 -7.29
N ARG A 468 -22.25 8.10 -8.07
CA ARG A 468 -22.23 9.04 -9.19
C ARG A 468 -22.33 10.50 -8.77
N LEU A 469 -23.24 10.80 -7.85
CA LEU A 469 -23.66 12.18 -7.57
C LEU A 469 -23.06 12.71 -6.26
N ILE A 470 -22.87 11.86 -5.25
CA ILE A 470 -22.49 12.31 -3.92
C ILE A 470 -20.99 12.15 -3.67
N GLU A 471 -20.43 10.97 -3.97
CA GLU A 471 -19.01 10.69 -3.66
C GLU A 471 -18.03 11.72 -4.24
N PRO A 472 -18.18 12.23 -5.49
CA PRO A 472 -17.30 13.28 -6.01
C PRO A 472 -17.40 14.61 -5.28
N LEU A 473 -18.53 14.89 -4.61
CA LEU A 473 -18.75 16.12 -3.85
C LEU A 473 -18.12 16.04 -2.45
N ILE A 474 -18.11 14.86 -1.85
CA ILE A 474 -17.57 14.64 -0.50
C ILE A 474 -16.08 14.31 -0.48
N ASP A 475 -15.44 14.14 -1.64
CA ASP A 475 -14.01 13.88 -1.71
C ASP A 475 -13.20 14.97 -0.99
N HIS A 476 -12.51 14.58 0.08
CA HIS A 476 -11.78 15.49 0.97
C HIS A 476 -10.47 16.00 0.35
N TYR A 477 -9.87 15.20 -0.51
CA TYR A 477 -8.57 15.47 -1.09
C TYR A 477 -8.65 16.13 -2.46
N GLY A 478 -9.86 16.25 -3.03
CA GLY A 478 -10.05 16.84 -4.34
C GLY A 478 -9.56 15.96 -5.50
N HIS A 479 -9.52 14.65 -5.32
CA HIS A 479 -9.04 13.71 -6.33
C HIS A 479 -9.90 13.69 -7.60
N TYR A 480 -11.15 14.13 -7.50
CA TYR A 480 -12.07 14.22 -8.63
C TYR A 480 -11.92 15.49 -9.48
N PHE A 481 -10.78 16.19 -9.45
CA PHE A 481 -10.60 17.44 -10.18
C PHE A 481 -10.78 17.32 -11.69
N ASN A 482 -10.48 16.18 -12.30
CA ASN A 482 -10.66 15.86 -13.72
C ASN A 482 -11.89 15.00 -14.01
N TYR A 483 -12.71 14.73 -13.00
CA TYR A 483 -13.85 13.84 -13.14
C TYR A 483 -14.93 14.47 -14.01
N PRO A 484 -15.35 13.83 -15.10
CA PRO A 484 -16.38 14.36 -16.01
C PRO A 484 -17.79 14.17 -15.43
N TYR A 485 -18.09 14.91 -14.37
CA TYR A 485 -19.25 14.74 -13.50
C TYR A 485 -20.55 14.54 -14.25
N PHE A 486 -20.91 15.49 -15.15
CA PHE A 486 -22.18 15.42 -15.87
C PHE A 486 -22.27 14.23 -16.83
N LYS A 487 -21.18 13.87 -17.51
CA LYS A 487 -21.17 12.71 -18.41
C LYS A 487 -21.33 11.39 -17.63
N ILE A 488 -20.68 11.26 -16.47
CA ILE A 488 -20.79 10.07 -15.62
C ILE A 488 -22.16 9.93 -14.96
N CYS A 489 -22.83 11.05 -14.62
CA CYS A 489 -24.18 11.01 -14.05
C CYS A 489 -25.17 10.20 -14.91
N PHE A 490 -25.04 10.28 -16.24
CA PHE A 490 -25.93 9.61 -17.19
C PHE A 490 -25.33 8.32 -17.77
N SER A 491 -24.07 7.98 -17.44
CA SER A 491 -23.42 6.76 -17.91
C SER A 491 -23.89 5.52 -17.17
N GLN A 492 -23.83 4.37 -17.82
CA GLN A 492 -23.97 3.07 -17.15
C GLN A 492 -22.74 2.74 -16.31
N ASN A 493 -21.58 3.32 -16.66
CA ASN A 493 -20.35 3.20 -15.88
C ASN A 493 -20.39 4.12 -14.68
N TYR A 494 -20.02 3.60 -13.51
CA TYR A 494 -19.88 4.41 -12.31
C TYR A 494 -18.70 3.94 -11.45
N PRO A 495 -17.95 4.89 -10.89
CA PRO A 495 -16.80 4.57 -10.05
C PRO A 495 -17.25 4.27 -8.62
N ARG A 496 -16.43 3.49 -7.91
CA ARG A 496 -16.56 3.33 -6.45
C ARG A 496 -16.03 4.57 -5.70
N ASN A 497 -14.93 5.14 -6.18
CA ASN A 497 -14.27 6.31 -5.60
C ASN A 497 -13.36 6.99 -6.66
N ALA A 498 -12.62 8.03 -6.25
CA ALA A 498 -11.71 8.77 -7.14
C ALA A 498 -10.61 7.91 -7.79
N ILE A 499 -10.17 6.85 -7.11
CA ILE A 499 -9.10 5.96 -7.63
C ILE A 499 -9.55 5.30 -8.94
N ALA A 500 -10.84 4.98 -9.06
CA ALA A 500 -11.40 4.44 -10.31
C ALA A 500 -11.13 5.36 -11.51
N TRP A 501 -11.34 6.67 -11.35
CA TRP A 501 -11.03 7.62 -12.42
C TRP A 501 -9.54 7.66 -12.76
N HIS A 502 -8.68 7.55 -11.74
CA HIS A 502 -7.23 7.50 -11.95
C HIS A 502 -6.78 6.23 -12.70
N THR A 503 -7.45 5.07 -12.50
CA THR A 503 -7.14 3.87 -13.29
C THR A 503 -7.45 4.06 -14.76
N HIS A 504 -8.57 4.68 -15.07
CA HIS A 504 -8.95 4.99 -16.45
C HIS A 504 -7.96 5.96 -17.11
N GLU A 505 -7.62 7.08 -16.44
CA GLU A 505 -6.64 8.05 -16.95
C GLU A 505 -5.27 7.40 -17.20
N TYR A 506 -4.79 6.62 -16.24
CA TYR A 506 -3.50 5.92 -16.33
C TYR A 506 -3.42 4.97 -17.53
N LEU A 507 -4.44 4.13 -17.72
CA LEU A 507 -4.47 3.19 -18.84
C LEU A 507 -4.65 3.91 -20.19
N LYS A 508 -5.46 4.97 -20.24
CA LYS A 508 -5.60 5.82 -21.43
C LYS A 508 -4.27 6.48 -21.84
N GLU A 509 -3.47 6.98 -20.90
CA GLU A 509 -2.13 7.50 -21.15
C GLU A 509 -1.19 6.43 -21.77
N LYS A 510 -1.38 5.15 -21.41
CA LYS A 510 -0.67 4.01 -21.98
C LYS A 510 -1.27 3.50 -23.30
N LYS A 511 -2.27 4.20 -23.85
CA LYS A 511 -3.04 3.79 -25.04
C LYS A 511 -3.78 2.46 -24.87
N ILE A 512 -4.13 2.10 -23.63
CA ILE A 512 -4.91 0.90 -23.29
C ILE A 512 -6.33 1.33 -22.99
N LEU A 513 -7.28 0.87 -23.78
CA LEU A 513 -8.69 1.15 -23.60
C LEU A 513 -9.40 -0.13 -23.17
N ILE A 514 -9.71 -0.26 -21.87
CA ILE A 514 -10.48 -1.38 -21.34
C ILE A 514 -11.96 -1.20 -21.61
N ARG A 515 -12.46 0.04 -21.44
CA ARG A 515 -13.87 0.39 -21.59
C ARG A 515 -14.02 1.87 -21.94
N LYS A 516 -14.94 2.20 -22.84
CA LYS A 516 -15.38 3.61 -23.01
C LYS A 516 -16.19 4.01 -21.79
N ILE A 517 -15.68 4.95 -21.00
CA ILE A 517 -16.36 5.46 -19.80
C ILE A 517 -17.31 6.61 -20.18
N VAL A 518 -16.85 7.48 -21.04
CA VAL A 518 -17.60 8.58 -21.64
C VAL A 518 -17.30 8.60 -23.12
N ASN A 519 -18.29 8.98 -23.94
CA ASN A 519 -18.03 9.21 -25.35
C ASN A 519 -17.13 10.45 -25.44
N ASP A 520 -15.93 10.23 -25.94
CA ASP A 520 -14.98 11.30 -26.24
C ASP A 520 -15.46 12.12 -27.43
#